data_aacfd2cb475b3c4c51fe4af3f669a670
#
_entry.id   aacfd2cb475b3c4c51fe4af3f669a670
#
_cell.length_a   1.000
_cell.length_b   1.000
_cell.length_c   1.000
_cell.angle_alpha   90.00
_cell.angle_beta   90.00
_cell.angle_gamma   90.00
#
_symmetry.space_group_name_H-M   'P 1'
#
loop_
_entity.id
_entity.type
_entity.pdbx_description
1 polymer ?
#
loop_
_entity_poly.entity_id
_entity_poly.type
_entity_poly.pdbx_seq_one_letter_code
_entity_poly.pdbx_strand_id
1 'polypeptide(L)'
;YLADRQGSEHRATQQCAASTAFVFGLPGNPVSSMVCFEEFVAPALRRMMGHARLYRRTITARLTHNIKHQPGRTEFIRVVLTRDGDGYAASSTGAQGSGMLLSMARADGLMVVPAESTGLASGAQVTVQLLDGTVFQDDAGFIE
;
A
#
# COMPACT_ATOMS: atom_id res chain seq x y z
N TYR A 1 48.37 -24.61 -56.83
CA TYR A 1 47.70 -25.34 -55.73
C TYR A 1 46.99 -24.27 -54.84
N LEU A 2 45.73 -24.15 -55.08
CA LEU A 2 44.81 -23.23 -54.35
C LEU A 2 44.30 -23.94 -53.12
N ALA A 3 44.54 -23.41 -51.99
CA ALA A 3 43.86 -23.81 -50.75
C ALA A 3 42.82 -22.76 -50.40
N ASP A 4 41.59 -23.17 -50.53
CA ASP A 4 40.40 -22.47 -50.17
C ASP A 4 40.28 -22.36 -48.60
N ARG A 5 40.22 -21.15 -48.06
CA ARG A 5 39.93 -20.88 -46.65
C ARG A 5 38.60 -20.16 -46.57
N GLN A 6 37.53 -20.92 -46.56
CA GLN A 6 36.24 -20.42 -46.10
C GLN A 6 36.25 -20.31 -44.57
N GLY A 7 36.52 -19.11 -44.07
CA GLY A 7 36.29 -18.76 -42.70
C GLY A 7 34.81 -18.43 -42.49
N SER A 8 34.05 -19.37 -41.96
CA SER A 8 32.68 -19.12 -41.50
C SER A 8 32.73 -18.28 -40.22
N GLU A 9 32.60 -16.97 -40.37
CA GLU A 9 32.30 -16.09 -39.24
C GLU A 9 30.88 -16.36 -38.75
N HIS A 10 30.75 -17.19 -37.72
CA HIS A 10 29.53 -17.26 -36.92
C HIS A 10 29.41 -15.95 -36.13
N ARG A 11 28.84 -14.96 -36.77
CA ARG A 11 28.33 -13.78 -36.05
C ARG A 11 27.15 -14.24 -35.19
N ALA A 12 27.42 -14.57 -33.92
CA ALA A 12 26.42 -14.73 -32.93
C ALA A 12 25.68 -13.40 -32.82
N THR A 13 24.51 -13.30 -33.42
CA THR A 13 23.57 -12.22 -33.24
C THR A 13 23.07 -12.33 -31.79
N GLN A 14 23.70 -11.62 -30.90
CA GLN A 14 23.22 -11.44 -29.56
C GLN A 14 21.87 -10.69 -29.67
N GLN A 15 20.79 -11.44 -29.70
CA GLN A 15 19.46 -10.87 -29.54
C GLN A 15 19.42 -10.24 -28.15
N CYS A 16 19.56 -8.92 -28.08
CA CYS A 16 19.21 -8.17 -26.90
C CYS A 16 17.73 -8.47 -26.60
N ALA A 17 17.49 -9.27 -25.57
CA ALA A 17 16.16 -9.46 -25.07
C ALA A 17 15.60 -8.07 -24.74
N ALA A 18 14.48 -7.70 -25.36
CA ALA A 18 13.84 -6.43 -25.12
C ALA A 18 13.50 -6.36 -23.62
N SER A 19 14.21 -5.51 -22.88
CA SER A 19 13.91 -5.26 -21.48
C SER A 19 12.67 -4.38 -21.38
N THR A 20 11.61 -4.88 -20.75
CA THR A 20 10.40 -4.10 -20.49
C THR A 20 10.60 -3.31 -19.20
N ALA A 21 10.48 -1.99 -19.28
CA ALA A 21 10.46 -1.11 -18.11
C ALA A 21 9.01 -0.69 -17.79
N PHE A 22 8.64 -0.71 -16.51
CA PHE A 22 7.38 -0.20 -16.03
C PHE A 22 7.58 1.19 -15.43
N VAL A 23 6.70 2.13 -15.79
CA VAL A 23 6.74 3.50 -15.28
C VAL A 23 5.42 3.77 -14.56
N PHE A 24 5.51 4.24 -13.31
CA PHE A 24 4.37 4.58 -12.48
C PHE A 24 4.31 6.09 -12.30
N GLY A 25 3.28 6.74 -12.85
CA GLY A 25 2.98 8.15 -12.58
C GLY A 25 2.15 8.28 -11.31
N LEU A 26 2.67 8.96 -10.29
CA LEU A 26 1.96 9.19 -9.03
C LEU A 26 1.47 10.65 -8.93
N PRO A 27 0.41 10.92 -8.12
CA PRO A 27 -0.05 12.28 -7.86
C PRO A 27 1.06 13.18 -7.31
N GLY A 28 1.07 14.47 -7.66
CA GLY A 28 2.02 15.44 -7.11
C GLY A 28 1.82 15.74 -5.61
N ASN A 29 0.66 15.40 -5.06
CA ASN A 29 0.39 15.52 -3.64
C ASN A 29 1.09 14.38 -2.86
N PRO A 30 1.95 14.69 -1.87
CA PRO A 30 2.75 13.67 -1.18
C PRO A 30 1.93 12.56 -0.51
N VAL A 31 0.86 12.93 0.19
CA VAL A 31 -0.01 11.94 0.88
C VAL A 31 -0.74 11.07 -0.14
N SER A 32 -1.29 11.67 -1.18
CA SER A 32 -1.93 10.91 -2.26
C SER A 32 -0.95 9.98 -2.97
N SER A 33 0.30 10.43 -3.19
CA SER A 33 1.36 9.59 -3.74
C SER A 33 1.65 8.38 -2.86
N MET A 34 1.73 8.56 -1.54
CA MET A 34 1.99 7.47 -0.60
C MET A 34 0.84 6.46 -0.58
N VAL A 35 -0.41 6.93 -0.57
CA VAL A 35 -1.59 6.05 -0.66
C VAL A 35 -1.60 5.30 -1.99
N CYS A 36 -1.42 5.99 -3.13
CA CYS A 36 -1.36 5.35 -4.44
C CYS A 36 -0.19 4.36 -4.54
N PHE A 37 0.94 4.65 -3.91
CA PHE A 37 2.05 3.71 -3.85
C PHE A 37 1.64 2.41 -3.13
N GLU A 38 1.03 2.52 -1.95
CA GLU A 38 0.59 1.35 -1.17
C GLU A 38 -0.48 0.51 -1.89
N GLU A 39 -1.43 1.16 -2.57
CA GLU A 39 -2.56 0.49 -3.18
C GLU A 39 -2.25 -0.11 -4.57
N PHE A 40 -1.33 0.50 -5.33
CA PHE A 40 -1.10 0.11 -6.72
C PHE A 40 0.35 -0.29 -7.00
N VAL A 41 1.32 0.54 -6.60
CA VAL A 41 2.72 0.31 -6.97
C VAL A 41 3.34 -0.83 -6.17
N ALA A 42 3.17 -0.82 -4.85
CA ALA A 42 3.75 -1.85 -3.98
C ALA A 42 3.22 -3.27 -4.30
N PRO A 43 1.91 -3.50 -4.54
CA PRO A 43 1.42 -4.78 -5.02
C PRO A 43 1.99 -5.19 -6.39
N ALA A 44 2.12 -4.25 -7.32
CA ALA A 44 2.73 -4.51 -8.64
C ALA A 44 4.18 -4.94 -8.50
N LEU A 45 4.98 -4.21 -7.70
CA LEU A 45 6.38 -4.57 -7.43
C LEU A 45 6.49 -5.94 -6.76
N ARG A 46 5.68 -6.22 -5.74
CA ARG A 46 5.64 -7.55 -5.09
C ARG A 46 5.30 -8.64 -6.09
N ARG A 47 4.37 -8.40 -7.00
CA ARG A 47 4.03 -9.36 -8.07
C ARG A 47 5.21 -9.62 -9.00
N MET A 48 5.90 -8.56 -9.42
CA MET A 48 7.10 -8.66 -10.27
C MET A 48 8.24 -9.40 -9.58
N MET A 49 8.36 -9.26 -8.25
CA MET A 49 9.33 -9.96 -7.42
C MET A 49 8.93 -11.41 -7.07
N GLY A 50 7.78 -11.89 -7.54
CA GLY A 50 7.32 -13.27 -7.30
C GLY A 50 6.67 -13.52 -5.93
N HIS A 51 6.32 -12.47 -5.18
CA HIS A 51 5.66 -12.64 -3.89
C HIS A 51 4.25 -13.22 -4.08
N ALA A 52 3.88 -14.21 -3.25
CA ALA A 52 2.53 -14.78 -3.23
C ALA A 52 1.49 -13.85 -2.56
N ARG A 53 1.93 -13.04 -1.58
CA ARG A 53 1.07 -12.06 -0.88
C ARG A 53 1.38 -10.67 -1.39
N LEU A 54 0.43 -10.06 -2.07
CA LEU A 54 0.61 -8.78 -2.75
C LEU A 54 0.16 -7.59 -1.91
N TYR A 55 -0.95 -7.76 -1.19
CA TYR A 55 -1.60 -6.70 -0.43
C TYR A 55 -1.21 -6.73 1.04
N ARG A 56 -1.32 -5.60 1.69
CA ARG A 56 -1.13 -5.46 3.12
C ARG A 56 -2.23 -6.21 3.88
N ARG A 57 -1.94 -6.58 5.12
CA ARG A 57 -2.94 -7.21 6.00
C ARG A 57 -4.02 -6.20 6.36
N THR A 58 -5.24 -6.69 6.49
CA THR A 58 -6.37 -5.93 6.99
C THR A 58 -6.83 -6.46 8.33
N ILE A 59 -7.36 -5.57 9.15
CA ILE A 59 -8.05 -5.91 10.39
C ILE A 59 -9.40 -5.21 10.43
N THR A 60 -10.28 -5.68 11.30
CA THR A 60 -11.51 -4.98 11.67
C THR A 60 -11.27 -4.20 12.95
N ALA A 61 -11.69 -2.93 12.98
CA ALA A 61 -11.59 -2.06 14.15
C ALA A 61 -12.90 -1.30 14.37
N ARG A 62 -13.17 -0.92 15.61
CA ARG A 62 -14.32 -0.11 15.98
C ARG A 62 -13.99 1.38 15.79
N LEU A 63 -14.78 2.09 15.00
CA LEU A 63 -14.59 3.52 14.75
C LEU A 63 -14.94 4.34 16.01
N THR A 64 -14.07 5.26 16.41
CA THR A 64 -14.26 6.03 17.65
C THR A 64 -15.12 7.30 17.49
N HIS A 65 -15.30 7.79 16.26
CA HIS A 65 -16.03 9.03 15.96
C HIS A 65 -16.70 8.95 14.58
N ASN A 66 -17.63 9.87 14.33
CA ASN A 66 -18.32 9.91 13.03
C ASN A 66 -17.38 10.37 11.92
N ILE A 67 -17.46 9.72 10.77
CA ILE A 67 -16.79 10.12 9.54
C ILE A 67 -17.84 10.62 8.55
N LYS A 68 -17.64 11.82 8.04
CA LYS A 68 -18.41 12.35 6.91
C LYS A 68 -17.77 11.90 5.62
N HIS A 69 -18.56 11.41 4.70
CA HIS A 69 -18.11 10.99 3.37
C HIS A 69 -19.12 11.41 2.32
N GLN A 70 -18.63 11.79 1.14
CA GLN A 70 -19.48 12.05 -0.03
C GLN A 70 -19.38 10.86 -0.97
N PRO A 71 -20.51 10.21 -1.32
CA PRO A 71 -20.51 9.10 -2.26
C PRO A 71 -19.87 9.46 -3.61
N GLY A 72 -19.32 8.45 -4.28
CA GLY A 72 -18.78 8.58 -5.62
C GLY A 72 -17.34 8.07 -5.79
N ARG A 73 -16.58 7.93 -4.71
CA ARG A 73 -15.23 7.34 -4.76
C ARG A 73 -14.85 6.70 -3.43
N THR A 74 -14.07 5.64 -3.48
CA THR A 74 -13.47 5.05 -2.27
C THR A 74 -12.48 6.05 -1.66
N GLU A 75 -12.55 6.23 -0.35
CA GLU A 75 -11.65 7.08 0.40
C GLU A 75 -10.79 6.24 1.36
N PHE A 76 -9.50 6.58 1.44
CA PHE A 76 -8.54 5.98 2.36
C PHE A 76 -8.20 6.99 3.45
N ILE A 77 -8.72 6.75 4.65
CA ILE A 77 -8.57 7.65 5.80
C ILE A 77 -7.45 7.12 6.69
N ARG A 78 -6.48 7.97 6.97
CA ARG A 78 -5.38 7.66 7.89
C ARG A 78 -5.88 7.55 9.32
N VAL A 79 -5.60 6.42 9.97
CA VAL A 79 -6.05 6.13 11.33
C VAL A 79 -4.91 5.70 12.22
N VAL A 80 -5.06 6.01 13.50
CA VAL A 80 -4.31 5.42 14.60
C VAL A 80 -5.16 4.32 15.21
N LEU A 81 -4.54 3.22 15.58
CA LEU A 81 -5.17 2.07 16.21
C LEU A 81 -4.79 2.01 17.68
N THR A 82 -5.76 1.76 18.54
CA THR A 82 -5.55 1.53 19.97
C THR A 82 -6.20 0.21 20.36
N ARG A 83 -5.66 -0.48 21.35
CA ARG A 83 -6.29 -1.68 21.92
C ARG A 83 -7.62 -1.30 22.55
N ASP A 84 -8.65 -2.12 22.33
CA ASP A 84 -10.00 -1.94 22.85
C ASP A 84 -10.57 -3.33 23.23
N GLY A 85 -10.32 -3.76 24.43
CA GLY A 85 -10.56 -5.14 24.85
C GLY A 85 -9.76 -6.13 24.01
N ASP A 86 -10.46 -7.12 23.44
CA ASP A 86 -9.86 -8.13 22.55
C ASP A 86 -9.72 -7.64 21.11
N GLY A 87 -10.12 -6.39 20.80
CA GLY A 87 -10.11 -5.81 19.46
C GLY A 87 -9.30 -4.52 19.38
N TYR A 88 -9.63 -3.74 18.36
CA TYR A 88 -9.00 -2.45 18.08
C TYR A 88 -10.05 -1.35 17.90
N ALA A 89 -9.72 -0.16 18.39
CA ALA A 89 -10.42 1.07 18.08
C ALA A 89 -9.61 1.88 17.06
N ALA A 90 -10.28 2.42 16.04
CA ALA A 90 -9.70 3.26 15.01
C ALA A 90 -10.12 4.71 15.19
N SER A 91 -9.15 5.61 15.25
CA SER A 91 -9.36 7.06 15.26
C SER A 91 -8.59 7.73 14.13
N SER A 92 -9.18 8.73 13.47
CA SER A 92 -8.46 9.46 12.41
C SER A 92 -7.29 10.24 12.99
N THR A 93 -6.22 10.38 12.23
CA THR A 93 -5.01 11.14 12.62
C THR A 93 -5.25 12.66 12.69
N GLY A 94 -6.49 13.12 12.69
CA GLY A 94 -6.88 14.53 12.66
C GLY A 94 -7.18 15.00 11.23
N ALA A 95 -6.75 16.23 10.88
CA ALA A 95 -7.04 16.79 9.56
C ALA A 95 -6.51 15.90 8.43
N GLN A 96 -7.43 15.43 7.59
CA GLN A 96 -7.13 14.54 6.45
C GLN A 96 -6.63 15.30 5.22
N GLY A 97 -6.30 16.60 5.39
CA GLY A 97 -5.78 17.43 4.30
C GLY A 97 -4.54 16.83 3.65
N SER A 98 -4.49 16.95 2.35
CA SER A 98 -3.50 16.33 1.47
C SER A 98 -2.06 16.81 1.67
N GLY A 99 -1.83 17.95 2.33
CA GLY A 99 -0.50 18.48 2.62
C GLY A 99 0.12 18.02 3.95
N MET A 100 -0.57 17.16 4.72
CA MET A 100 -0.12 16.80 6.06
C MET A 100 0.65 15.48 6.09
N LEU A 101 1.93 15.52 5.68
CA LEU A 101 2.84 14.35 5.74
C LEU A 101 2.92 13.73 7.14
N LEU A 102 2.87 14.56 8.20
CA LEU A 102 2.92 14.07 9.57
C LEU A 102 1.76 13.14 9.91
N SER A 103 0.58 13.35 9.31
CA SER A 103 -0.57 12.46 9.52
C SER A 103 -0.34 11.07 8.92
N MET A 104 0.42 10.98 7.83
CA MET A 104 0.82 9.69 7.25
C MET A 104 1.88 8.98 8.11
N ALA A 105 2.85 9.73 8.62
CA ALA A 105 3.90 9.19 9.49
C ALA A 105 3.36 8.68 10.84
N ARG A 106 2.22 9.19 11.29
CA ARG A 106 1.55 8.78 12.54
C ARG A 106 0.48 7.70 12.33
N ALA A 107 0.16 7.37 11.08
CA ALA A 107 -0.90 6.42 10.79
C ALA A 107 -0.41 4.99 10.94
N ASP A 108 -1.12 4.20 11.73
CA ASP A 108 -0.93 2.76 11.82
C ASP A 108 -1.60 2.03 10.65
N GLY A 109 -2.60 2.67 10.03
CA GLY A 109 -3.33 2.08 8.91
C GLY A 109 -4.14 3.06 8.09
N LEU A 110 -4.66 2.54 6.99
CA LEU A 110 -5.62 3.18 6.11
C LEU A 110 -6.99 2.54 6.31
N MET A 111 -7.95 3.28 6.84
CA MET A 111 -9.35 2.86 6.91
C MET A 111 -9.99 3.06 5.53
N VAL A 112 -10.62 2.02 5.02
CA VAL A 112 -11.28 2.04 3.71
C VAL A 112 -12.73 2.45 3.88
N VAL A 113 -13.13 3.55 3.25
CA VAL A 113 -14.54 4.00 3.16
C VAL A 113 -15.03 3.71 1.74
N PRO A 114 -16.03 2.82 1.57
CA PRO A 114 -16.55 2.46 0.25
C PRO A 114 -17.15 3.65 -0.49
N ALA A 115 -17.11 3.60 -1.83
CA ALA A 115 -17.57 4.69 -2.70
C ALA A 115 -19.06 5.00 -2.54
N GLU A 116 -19.87 4.01 -2.20
CA GLU A 116 -21.32 4.12 -1.99
C GLU A 116 -21.71 4.64 -0.60
N SER A 117 -20.75 4.73 0.34
CA SER A 117 -21.00 5.18 1.69
C SER A 117 -21.42 6.65 1.72
N THR A 118 -22.36 7.00 2.60
CA THR A 118 -22.73 8.40 2.91
C THR A 118 -22.03 8.92 4.17
N GLY A 119 -21.19 8.08 4.78
CA GLY A 119 -20.48 8.34 6.02
C GLY A 119 -20.51 7.12 6.94
N LEU A 120 -19.76 7.18 8.01
CA LEU A 120 -19.66 6.10 9.01
C LEU A 120 -19.96 6.68 10.40
N ALA A 121 -20.80 5.99 11.17
CA ALA A 121 -21.10 6.37 12.54
C ALA A 121 -20.03 5.89 13.51
N SER A 122 -19.85 6.61 14.62
CA SER A 122 -19.10 6.13 15.77
C SER A 122 -19.62 4.76 16.23
N GLY A 123 -18.74 3.85 16.57
CA GLY A 123 -19.08 2.46 16.92
C GLY A 123 -19.17 1.50 15.74
N ALA A 124 -19.19 1.99 14.49
CA ALA A 124 -19.22 1.13 13.32
C ALA A 124 -17.94 0.28 13.21
N GLN A 125 -18.10 -0.94 12.73
CA GLN A 125 -16.97 -1.80 12.37
C GLN A 125 -16.41 -1.37 11.01
N VAL A 126 -15.12 -1.13 10.96
CA VAL A 126 -14.43 -0.63 9.76
C VAL A 126 -13.26 -1.54 9.41
N THR A 127 -12.96 -1.64 8.12
CA THR A 127 -11.76 -2.34 7.64
C THR A 127 -10.59 -1.37 7.62
N VAL A 128 -9.50 -1.75 8.26
CA VAL A 128 -8.24 -0.99 8.29
C VAL A 128 -7.14 -1.84 7.66
N GLN A 129 -6.49 -1.30 6.65
CA GLN A 129 -5.29 -1.85 6.04
C GLN A 129 -4.08 -1.36 6.81
N LEU A 130 -3.29 -2.28 7.35
CA LEU A 130 -2.12 -1.96 8.17
C LEU A 130 -0.97 -1.44 7.34
N LEU A 131 -0.43 -0.27 7.67
CA LEU A 131 0.75 0.29 7.03
C LEU A 131 2.04 -0.27 7.63
N ASP A 132 2.04 -0.54 8.92
CA ASP A 132 3.15 -1.16 9.63
C ASP A 132 2.70 -2.45 10.33
N GLY A 133 3.61 -3.41 10.47
CA GLY A 133 3.38 -4.65 11.24
C GLY A 133 3.56 -4.48 12.75
N THR A 134 4.04 -3.32 13.21
CA THR A 134 4.36 -3.06 14.62
C THR A 134 3.16 -2.82 15.52
N VAL A 135 1.97 -2.57 14.97
CA VAL A 135 0.72 -2.32 15.72
C VAL A 135 0.39 -3.44 16.72
N PHE A 136 0.99 -4.61 16.58
CA PHE A 136 0.70 -5.79 17.40
C PHE A 136 1.85 -6.21 18.32
N GLN A 137 2.93 -5.45 18.38
CA GLN A 137 4.07 -5.75 19.23
C GLN A 137 3.95 -5.02 20.57
N ASP A 138 3.16 -5.58 21.49
CA ASP A 138 3.11 -5.11 22.87
C ASP A 138 4.29 -5.61 23.70
N ASP A 139 5.09 -6.54 23.16
CA ASP A 139 6.37 -6.96 23.75
C ASP A 139 7.44 -7.21 22.68
N ALA A 140 8.67 -7.11 23.08
CA ALA A 140 9.82 -7.18 22.19
C ALA A 140 10.07 -8.61 21.65
N GLY A 141 9.27 -9.60 22.01
CA GLY A 141 9.34 -10.98 21.50
C GLY A 141 10.62 -11.75 21.85
N PHE A 142 11.50 -11.19 22.68
CA PHE A 142 12.76 -11.79 23.13
C PHE A 142 13.00 -11.61 24.64
N ILE A 143 11.95 -11.38 25.41
CA ILE A 143 12.02 -11.35 26.86
C ILE A 143 11.47 -12.68 27.37
N GLU A 144 12.35 -13.50 27.93
CA GLU A 144 12.00 -14.57 28.85
C GLU A 144 11.79 -14.01 30.25
#